data_d283957dc9d0c8ccb2c578a5ed7623a5
#
_entry.id   d283957dc9d0c8ccb2c578a5ed7623a5
#
_cell.length_a   1.000
_cell.length_b   1.000
_cell.length_c   1.000
_cell.angle_alpha   90.00
_cell.angle_beta   90.00
_cell.angle_gamma   90.00
#
_symmetry.space_group_name_H-M   'P 1'
#
loop_
_entity.id
_entity.type
_entity.pdbx_description
1 polymer ?
#
loop_
_entity_poly.entity_id
_entity_poly.type
_entity_poly.pdbx_seq_one_letter_code
_entity_poly.pdbx_strand_id
1 'polypeptide(L)'
;MQLKSKLQALMPKIITTLGDLATSVTYHVTGEYQYNPVTGTKTETNYQDIVTSSIITQYSEEEVKISSGSKTEIFSTDKKLMIPSLSLPSITPKLTDYVLINSVRYKVILKDIDPADAMWVICIRI
;
A
#
# COMPACT_ATOMS: atom_id res chain seq x y z
N MET A 1 -4.66 14.51 -19.58
CA MET A 1 -5.46 13.61 -20.42
C MET A 1 -6.76 13.26 -19.74
N GLN A 2 -7.83 13.42 -20.47
CA GLN A 2 -9.18 13.22 -19.92
C GLN A 2 -9.45 11.80 -19.46
N LEU A 3 -8.98 10.80 -20.22
CA LEU A 3 -9.21 9.39 -19.90
C LEU A 3 -8.53 8.98 -18.59
N LYS A 4 -7.27 9.39 -18.41
CA LYS A 4 -6.52 9.12 -17.18
C LYS A 4 -7.21 9.72 -15.96
N SER A 5 -7.63 11.00 -16.03
CA SER A 5 -8.33 11.67 -14.94
C SER A 5 -9.67 11.01 -14.62
N LYS A 6 -10.40 10.57 -15.63
CA LYS A 6 -11.67 9.85 -15.45
C LYS A 6 -11.46 8.51 -14.75
N LEU A 7 -10.42 7.76 -15.12
CA LEU A 7 -10.09 6.50 -14.49
C LEU A 7 -9.67 6.71 -13.04
N GLN A 8 -8.84 7.72 -12.75
CA GLN A 8 -8.44 8.05 -11.39
C GLN A 8 -9.64 8.40 -10.51
N ALA A 9 -10.59 9.19 -11.02
CA ALA A 9 -11.79 9.57 -10.28
C ALA A 9 -12.75 8.39 -10.10
N LEU A 10 -12.76 7.43 -11.02
CA LEU A 10 -13.66 6.29 -10.98
C LEU A 10 -13.25 5.21 -9.97
N MET A 11 -11.94 5.01 -9.76
CA MET A 11 -11.42 3.93 -8.90
C MET A 11 -11.95 3.96 -7.47
N PRO A 12 -11.97 5.10 -6.75
CA PRO A 12 -12.56 5.12 -5.41
C PRO A 12 -14.04 4.75 -5.40
N LYS A 13 -14.78 5.12 -6.44
CA LYS A 13 -16.20 4.78 -6.58
C LYS A 13 -16.40 3.28 -6.80
N ILE A 14 -15.53 2.66 -7.60
CA ILE A 14 -15.56 1.21 -7.83
C ILE A 14 -15.29 0.46 -6.53
N ILE A 15 -14.28 0.85 -5.78
CA ILE A 15 -13.96 0.24 -4.49
C ILE A 15 -15.14 0.35 -3.52
N THR A 16 -15.76 1.52 -3.44
CA THR A 16 -16.94 1.72 -2.59
C THR A 16 -18.11 0.85 -3.05
N THR A 17 -18.31 0.73 -4.36
CA THR A 17 -19.42 -0.08 -4.93
C THR A 17 -19.21 -1.58 -4.68
N LEU A 18 -17.96 -2.05 -4.65
CA LEU A 18 -17.65 -3.45 -4.37
C LEU A 18 -18.04 -3.88 -2.96
N GLY A 19 -18.19 -2.92 -2.02
CA GLY A 19 -18.74 -3.19 -0.70
C GLY A 19 -17.98 -4.25 0.08
N ASP A 20 -18.54 -5.47 0.13
CA ASP A 20 -18.00 -6.58 0.91
C ASP A 20 -16.60 -7.04 0.46
N LEU A 21 -16.20 -6.74 -0.76
CA LEU A 21 -14.86 -7.08 -1.27
C LEU A 21 -13.81 -6.04 -0.88
N ALA A 22 -14.23 -4.86 -0.47
CA ALA A 22 -13.33 -3.80 -0.04
C ALA A 22 -13.00 -3.96 1.46
N THR A 23 -11.74 -3.79 1.79
CA THR A 23 -11.26 -3.87 3.18
C THR A 23 -10.75 -2.51 3.61
N SER A 24 -11.17 -2.07 4.79
CA SER A 24 -10.64 -0.84 5.39
C SER A 24 -9.24 -1.11 5.93
N VAL A 25 -8.28 -0.30 5.52
CA VAL A 25 -6.88 -0.39 5.96
C VAL A 25 -6.40 0.98 6.42
N THR A 26 -5.41 1.00 7.30
CA THR A 26 -4.71 2.22 7.68
C THR A 26 -3.33 2.21 7.04
N TYR A 27 -3.10 3.13 6.14
CA TYR A 27 -1.80 3.28 5.49
C TYR A 27 -0.96 4.27 6.30
N HIS A 28 0.15 3.81 6.85
CA HIS A 28 1.06 4.63 7.65
C HIS A 28 2.20 5.15 6.77
N VAL A 29 2.20 6.47 6.56
CA VAL A 29 3.28 7.15 5.85
C VAL A 29 4.38 7.44 6.85
N THR A 30 5.54 6.79 6.69
CA THR A 30 6.65 6.94 7.62
C THR A 30 7.19 8.37 7.60
N GLY A 31 7.30 8.94 8.79
CA GLY A 31 7.89 10.26 8.99
C GLY A 31 9.39 10.19 9.27
N GLU A 32 9.88 11.17 9.99
CA GLU A 32 11.27 11.24 10.41
C GLU A 32 11.44 10.64 11.80
N TYR A 33 12.56 9.96 12.03
CA TYR A 33 12.89 9.42 13.33
C TYR A 33 13.89 10.33 14.03
N GLN A 34 13.60 10.65 15.29
CA GLN A 34 14.52 11.38 16.17
C GLN A 34 15.02 10.42 17.25
N TYR A 35 16.33 10.35 17.38
CA TYR A 35 16.97 9.52 18.40
C TYR A 35 17.27 10.36 19.64
N ASN A 36 16.85 9.87 20.80
CA ASN A 36 17.18 10.49 22.08
C ASN A 36 18.33 9.71 22.74
N PRO A 37 19.56 10.26 22.76
CA PRO A 37 20.70 9.53 23.32
C PRO A 37 20.61 9.37 24.85
N VAL A 38 19.81 10.18 25.53
CA VAL A 38 19.66 10.10 26.99
C VAL A 38 18.81 8.87 27.37
N THR A 39 17.73 8.62 26.65
CA THR A 39 16.81 7.52 26.93
C THR A 39 17.03 6.30 26.03
N GLY A 40 17.83 6.44 24.96
CA GLY A 40 18.04 5.39 23.97
C GLY A 40 16.83 5.11 23.10
N THR A 41 15.83 5.98 23.08
CA THR A 41 14.59 5.79 22.33
C THR A 41 14.60 6.53 21.01
N LYS A 42 13.87 5.98 20.02
CA LYS A 42 13.57 6.65 18.76
C LYS A 42 12.11 7.07 18.76
N THR A 43 11.84 8.30 18.34
CA THR A 43 10.48 8.82 18.19
C THR A 43 10.25 9.22 16.75
N GLU A 44 9.15 8.75 16.16
CA GLU A 44 8.75 9.14 14.82
C GLU A 44 7.98 10.45 14.87
N THR A 45 8.36 11.40 14.00
CA THR A 45 7.69 12.70 13.84
C THR A 45 7.27 12.90 12.39
N ASN A 46 6.26 13.75 12.17
CA ASN A 46 5.76 14.08 10.83
C ASN A 46 5.24 12.85 10.05
N TYR A 47 4.78 11.82 10.77
CA TYR A 47 4.12 10.68 10.13
C TYR A 47 2.64 11.02 9.86
N GLN A 48 2.02 10.23 8.99
CA GLN A 48 0.62 10.38 8.65
C GLN A 48 -0.05 9.02 8.53
N ASP A 49 -1.21 8.88 9.15
CA ASP A 49 -2.05 7.68 9.03
C ASP A 49 -3.27 8.01 8.17
N ILE A 50 -3.48 7.22 7.13
CA ILE A 50 -4.59 7.40 6.20
C ILE A 50 -5.46 6.15 6.23
N VAL A 51 -6.71 6.31 6.63
CA VAL A 51 -7.69 5.22 6.60
C VAL A 51 -8.37 5.24 5.23
N THR A 52 -8.31 4.14 4.52
CA THR A 52 -8.89 4.03 3.18
C THR A 52 -9.43 2.64 2.93
N SER A 53 -10.34 2.54 1.97
CA SER A 53 -10.82 1.26 1.47
C SER A 53 -9.89 0.75 0.37
N SER A 54 -9.63 -0.54 0.38
CA SER A 54 -8.72 -1.18 -0.56
C SER A 54 -9.22 -2.57 -0.93
N ILE A 55 -8.64 -3.15 -1.97
CA ILE A 55 -8.86 -4.55 -2.32
C ILE A 55 -7.59 -5.32 -1.99
N ILE A 56 -7.75 -6.44 -1.27
CA ILE A 56 -6.65 -7.31 -0.87
C ILE A 56 -6.85 -8.66 -1.54
N THR A 57 -5.85 -9.11 -2.30
CA THR A 57 -5.85 -10.41 -2.96
C THR A 57 -4.55 -11.15 -2.66
N GLN A 58 -4.54 -12.44 -2.97
CA GLN A 58 -3.33 -13.24 -2.92
C GLN A 58 -2.63 -13.21 -4.28
N TYR A 59 -1.31 -13.37 -4.26
CA TYR A 59 -0.55 -13.53 -5.50
C TYR A 59 -0.76 -14.91 -6.09
N SER A 60 -0.87 -14.98 -7.42
CA SER A 60 -0.95 -16.26 -8.12
C SER A 60 0.39 -16.98 -8.11
N GLU A 61 0.37 -18.31 -8.35
CA GLU A 61 1.59 -19.09 -8.46
C GLU A 61 2.51 -18.58 -9.57
N GLU A 62 1.94 -18.11 -10.68
CA GLU A 62 2.71 -17.52 -11.79
C GLU A 62 3.43 -16.25 -11.35
N GLU A 63 2.75 -15.36 -10.63
CA GLU A 63 3.36 -14.13 -10.13
C GLU A 63 4.52 -14.43 -9.18
N VAL A 64 4.37 -15.42 -8.31
CA VAL A 64 5.42 -15.85 -7.40
C VAL A 64 6.62 -16.41 -8.19
N LYS A 65 6.37 -17.25 -9.20
CA LYS A 65 7.43 -17.82 -10.05
C LYS A 65 8.18 -16.76 -10.82
N ILE A 66 7.48 -15.79 -11.40
CA ILE A 66 8.08 -14.71 -12.18
C ILE A 66 9.01 -13.86 -11.30
N SER A 67 8.66 -13.64 -10.03
CA SER A 67 9.47 -12.87 -9.10
C SER A 67 10.68 -13.63 -8.57
N SER A 68 10.68 -14.97 -8.68
CA SER A 68 11.76 -15.81 -8.18
C SER A 68 13.07 -15.48 -8.90
N GLY A 69 14.13 -15.27 -8.12
CA GLY A 69 15.43 -14.86 -8.65
C GLY A 69 15.60 -13.37 -8.89
N SER A 70 14.55 -12.57 -8.70
CA SER A 70 14.67 -11.10 -8.73
C SER A 70 15.19 -10.59 -7.38
N LYS A 71 15.59 -9.30 -7.34
CA LYS A 71 16.08 -8.68 -6.10
C LYS A 71 15.05 -8.72 -4.97
N THR A 72 13.76 -8.64 -5.31
CA THR A 72 12.68 -8.72 -4.34
C THR A 72 11.74 -9.82 -4.79
N GLU A 73 11.77 -10.94 -4.09
CA GLU A 73 10.88 -12.05 -4.37
C GLU A 73 9.53 -11.84 -3.69
N ILE A 74 8.46 -12.22 -4.41
CA ILE A 74 7.12 -12.28 -3.87
C ILE A 74 6.92 -13.69 -3.32
N PHE A 75 6.51 -13.78 -2.05
CA PHE A 75 6.21 -15.07 -1.43
C PHE A 75 4.73 -15.41 -1.57
N SER A 76 4.40 -16.69 -1.54
CA SER A 76 3.01 -17.12 -1.63
C SER A 76 2.14 -16.61 -0.47
N THR A 77 2.76 -16.28 0.66
CA THR A 77 2.08 -15.72 1.83
C THR A 77 1.91 -14.20 1.78
N ASP A 78 2.54 -13.53 0.81
CA ASP A 78 2.39 -12.09 0.64
C ASP A 78 0.99 -11.75 0.13
N LYS A 79 0.56 -10.53 0.39
CA LYS A 79 -0.72 -10.03 -0.06
C LYS A 79 -0.54 -8.89 -1.05
N LYS A 80 -1.41 -8.85 -2.06
CA LYS A 80 -1.49 -7.77 -3.02
C LYS A 80 -2.55 -6.79 -2.54
N LEU A 81 -2.12 -5.58 -2.19
CA LEU A 81 -2.99 -4.49 -1.77
C LEU A 81 -3.18 -3.52 -2.93
N MET A 82 -4.43 -3.24 -3.28
CA MET A 82 -4.75 -2.28 -4.32
C MET A 82 -5.50 -1.10 -3.71
N ILE A 83 -4.89 0.09 -3.81
CA ILE A 83 -5.44 1.33 -3.27
C ILE A 83 -5.59 2.34 -4.40
N PRO A 84 -6.78 2.97 -4.57
CA PRO A 84 -6.93 4.05 -5.54
C PRO A 84 -5.93 5.18 -5.28
N SER A 85 -5.29 5.68 -6.33
CA SER A 85 -4.27 6.73 -6.18
C SER A 85 -4.83 8.00 -5.54
N LEU A 86 -6.10 8.32 -5.79
CA LEU A 86 -6.75 9.48 -5.17
C LEU A 86 -7.06 9.29 -3.69
N SER A 87 -7.02 8.06 -3.19
CA SER A 87 -7.15 7.78 -1.75
C SER A 87 -5.87 8.08 -0.99
N LEU A 88 -4.75 8.25 -1.68
CA LEU A 88 -3.47 8.66 -1.13
C LEU A 88 -2.99 9.95 -1.82
N PRO A 89 -3.72 11.06 -1.65
CA PRO A 89 -3.42 12.29 -2.38
C PRO A 89 -2.05 12.86 -1.99
N SER A 90 -1.26 13.21 -2.99
CA SER A 90 0.10 13.76 -2.81
C SER A 90 1.06 12.83 -2.07
N ILE A 91 0.75 11.54 -1.99
CA ILE A 91 1.57 10.56 -1.30
C ILE A 91 2.05 9.51 -2.29
N THR A 92 3.35 9.28 -2.28
CA THR A 92 3.98 8.19 -3.01
C THR A 92 4.35 7.12 -2.00
N PRO A 93 3.83 5.90 -2.10
CA PRO A 93 4.21 4.81 -1.19
C PRO A 93 5.72 4.57 -1.18
N LYS A 94 6.26 4.26 -0.01
CA LYS A 94 7.69 3.98 0.20
C LYS A 94 7.85 2.62 0.85
N LEU A 95 9.00 2.00 0.65
CA LEU A 95 9.31 0.70 1.26
C LEU A 95 9.47 0.77 2.77
N THR A 96 9.62 1.98 3.33
CA THR A 96 9.67 2.21 4.77
C THR A 96 8.29 2.37 5.41
N ASP A 97 7.25 2.51 4.59
CA ASP A 97 5.87 2.61 5.07
C ASP A 97 5.35 1.26 5.54
N TYR A 98 4.23 1.26 6.26
CA TYR A 98 3.55 0.01 6.61
C TYR A 98 2.03 0.21 6.54
N VAL A 99 1.31 -0.91 6.56
CA VAL A 99 -0.14 -0.95 6.48
C VAL A 99 -0.67 -1.72 7.68
N LEU A 100 -1.70 -1.18 8.32
CA LEU A 100 -2.41 -1.87 9.40
C LEU A 100 -3.72 -2.42 8.86
N ILE A 101 -3.91 -3.72 9.03
CA ILE A 101 -5.14 -4.43 8.67
C ILE A 101 -5.60 -5.21 9.89
N ASN A 102 -6.75 -4.85 10.45
CA ASN A 102 -7.27 -5.45 11.69
C ASN A 102 -6.22 -5.44 12.81
N SER A 103 -5.51 -4.33 12.97
CA SER A 103 -4.43 -4.11 13.95
C SER A 103 -3.18 -4.96 13.72
N VAL A 104 -3.07 -5.64 12.58
CA VAL A 104 -1.86 -6.38 12.19
C VAL A 104 -1.03 -5.51 11.27
N ARG A 105 0.26 -5.40 11.57
CA ARG A 105 1.19 -4.57 10.81
C ARG A 105 1.80 -5.37 9.66
N TYR A 106 1.68 -4.83 8.44
CA TYR A 106 2.27 -5.39 7.22
C TYR A 106 3.29 -4.43 6.66
N LYS A 107 4.47 -4.93 6.30
CA LYS A 107 5.53 -4.14 5.66
C LYS A 107 5.24 -3.98 4.18
N VAL A 108 5.61 -2.83 3.62
CA VAL A 108 5.58 -2.60 2.17
C VAL A 108 6.84 -3.20 1.57
N ILE A 109 6.69 -4.21 0.72
CA ILE A 109 7.81 -4.93 0.10
C ILE A 109 8.06 -4.43 -1.32
N LEU A 110 7.00 -4.27 -2.10
CA LEU A 110 7.03 -3.73 -3.45
C LEU A 110 5.90 -2.75 -3.63
N LYS A 111 6.11 -1.77 -4.48
CA LYS A 111 5.08 -0.80 -4.86
C LYS A 111 5.13 -0.59 -6.35
N ASP A 112 3.97 -0.45 -6.95
CA ASP A 112 3.83 -0.14 -8.37
C ASP A 112 2.55 0.65 -8.57
N ILE A 113 2.46 1.34 -9.69
CA ILE A 113 1.27 2.06 -10.08
C ILE A 113 0.87 1.61 -11.49
N ASP A 114 -0.44 1.53 -11.75
CA ASP A 114 -0.89 1.12 -13.06
C ASP A 114 -0.58 2.19 -14.14
N PRO A 115 -0.65 1.84 -15.43
CA PRO A 115 -0.31 2.79 -16.51
C PRO A 115 -1.15 4.05 -16.54
N ALA A 116 -2.37 4.02 -15.97
CA ALA A 116 -3.24 5.19 -15.89
C ALA A 116 -3.03 6.00 -14.61
N ASP A 117 -2.06 5.63 -13.75
CA ASP A 117 -1.82 6.21 -12.43
C ASP A 117 -3.08 6.26 -11.56
N ALA A 118 -4.00 5.29 -11.75
CA ALA A 118 -5.28 5.26 -11.07
C ALA A 118 -5.27 4.38 -9.80
N MET A 119 -4.37 3.41 -9.74
CA MET A 119 -4.36 2.41 -8.68
C MET A 119 -2.92 2.09 -8.27
N TRP A 120 -2.62 2.18 -6.98
CA TRP A 120 -1.41 1.65 -6.41
C TRP A 120 -1.56 0.15 -6.16
N VAL A 121 -0.59 -0.63 -6.62
CA VAL A 121 -0.49 -2.06 -6.35
C VAL A 121 0.71 -2.28 -5.45
N ILE A 122 0.46 -2.75 -4.25
CA ILE A 122 1.49 -2.82 -3.20
C ILE A 122 1.57 -4.26 -2.69
N CYS A 123 2.77 -4.82 -2.69
CA CYS A 123 3.04 -6.11 -2.06
C CYS A 123 3.31 -5.87 -0.57
N ILE A 124 2.52 -6.52 0.29
CA ILE A 124 2.65 -6.36 1.74
C ILE A 124 2.93 -7.71 2.40
N ARG A 125 3.70 -7.68 3.47
CA ARG A 125 4.17 -8.87 4.22
C ARG A 125 4.20 -8.56 5.71
N ILE A 126 3.80 -9.54 6.49
CA ILE A 126 3.91 -9.47 7.96
C ILE A 126 5.37 -9.37 8.40
#